data_49b9c97d9501d344288f5ec8c282bd6f
#
_entry.id   49b9c97d9501d344288f5ec8c282bd6f
#
_cell.length_a   1.000
_cell.length_b   1.000
_cell.length_c   1.000
_cell.angle_alpha   90.00
_cell.angle_beta   90.00
_cell.angle_gamma   90.00
#
_symmetry.space_group_name_H-M   'P 1'
#
loop_
_entity.id
_entity.type
_entity.pdbx_description
1 polymer ?
#
loop_
_entity_poly.entity_id
_entity_poly.type
_entity_poly.pdbx_seq_one_letter_code
_entity_poly.pdbx_strand_id
1 'polypeptide(L)'
;AALDIPVPHQDTVTPYKELGISTVNYEPREHFYPFHTRDKRWSCLVCHRRAGKTVACIYELVTRAMYTQKKNARYAYIAPFYRQAKDVAWQYLKEATADIAIATRESELRVILPNNAWITLYGADNIDALRGLYLDGAILDEYGDCRPGLWGEVILPTLADRKGWAVFIGTPKGNNHFKDTYDRALKENWFVMTLKATQSGILDKEELGEMRKQMTKEEWEQEMECSFQAALRGAFYGEEIAHAEDEGRIGLVPHDPEFPVYVASDLGFSDSTALWFWQVRSDGLAIIDYEEAHSQTLSYYFDLLDSKRYLYDTIWLPHDAKSKTLQTGRSTIEQFLEQENPDGSRKYPVRLAPKLGIQDGINAARKVLP
;
A
#
# COMPACT_ATOMS: atom_id res chain seq x y z
N ALA A 1 14.69 25.08 3.41
CA ALA A 1 14.34 26.16 4.31
C ALA A 1 13.40 25.55 5.37
N ALA A 2 13.85 25.49 6.62
CA ALA A 2 13.01 25.05 7.73
C ALA A 2 11.85 26.05 7.85
N LEU A 3 10.61 25.52 7.83
CA LEU A 3 9.43 26.31 8.16
C LEU A 3 9.49 26.59 9.67
N ASP A 4 9.69 27.84 10.04
CA ASP A 4 9.40 28.35 11.37
C ASP A 4 7.90 28.18 11.62
N ILE A 5 7.54 27.15 12.37
CA ILE A 5 6.19 26.95 12.86
C ILE A 5 6.03 27.87 14.07
N PRO A 6 5.12 28.85 14.05
CA PRO A 6 4.90 29.69 15.23
C PRO A 6 4.37 28.81 16.37
N VAL A 7 5.04 28.89 17.52
CA VAL A 7 4.59 28.28 18.79
C VAL A 7 3.26 28.90 19.13
N PRO A 8 2.16 28.16 19.31
CA PRO A 8 0.90 28.74 19.75
C PRO A 8 1.08 29.33 21.15
N HIS A 9 0.58 30.53 21.35
CA HIS A 9 0.53 31.16 22.66
C HIS A 9 -0.19 30.26 23.67
N GLN A 10 0.29 30.22 24.91
CA GLN A 10 -0.21 29.43 26.05
C GLN A 10 -1.69 29.63 26.40
N ASP A 11 -2.44 30.51 25.72
CA ASP A 11 -3.84 30.83 25.95
C ASP A 11 -4.82 30.14 24.98
N THR A 12 -4.39 29.27 24.08
CA THR A 12 -5.29 28.38 23.33
C THR A 12 -5.69 27.22 24.22
N VAL A 13 -6.60 27.51 25.17
CA VAL A 13 -7.39 26.48 25.85
C VAL A 13 -7.95 25.55 24.78
N THR A 14 -7.55 24.27 24.85
CA THR A 14 -8.00 23.25 23.98
C THR A 14 -9.50 23.35 23.72
N PRO A 15 -10.03 23.27 22.50
CA PRO A 15 -11.46 23.31 22.21
C PRO A 15 -12.29 22.36 23.04
N TYR A 16 -11.67 21.40 23.66
CA TYR A 16 -12.23 20.36 24.52
C TYR A 16 -12.72 20.88 25.90
N LYS A 17 -12.12 21.93 26.47
CA LYS A 17 -12.53 22.48 27.78
C LYS A 17 -13.64 23.54 27.70
N GLU A 18 -13.72 24.30 26.62
CA GLU A 18 -14.70 25.38 26.46
C GLU A 18 -16.13 24.87 26.15
N LEU A 19 -16.29 23.63 25.74
CA LEU A 19 -17.59 23.06 25.37
C LEU A 19 -18.30 22.34 26.56
N GLY A 20 -17.77 22.41 27.77
CA GLY A 20 -18.42 21.87 28.96
C GLY A 20 -18.52 20.34 29.02
N ILE A 21 -17.84 19.62 28.15
CA ILE A 21 -17.78 18.15 28.10
C ILE A 21 -16.38 17.74 28.54
N SER A 22 -16.19 17.51 29.81
CA SER A 22 -14.93 17.10 30.44
C SER A 22 -14.63 15.59 30.29
N THR A 23 -15.04 14.94 29.21
CA THR A 23 -15.15 13.48 29.20
C THR A 23 -14.25 12.76 28.21
N VAL A 24 -13.51 13.46 27.37
CA VAL A 24 -12.44 12.82 26.59
C VAL A 24 -11.13 13.12 27.26
N ASN A 25 -10.69 12.22 28.13
CA ASN A 25 -9.42 12.35 28.88
C ASN A 25 -8.23 12.05 27.96
N TYR A 26 -7.99 12.95 27.01
CA TYR A 26 -6.90 12.85 26.05
C TYR A 26 -6.11 14.14 25.99
N GLU A 27 -4.83 14.03 26.26
CA GLU A 27 -3.86 15.09 26.04
C GLU A 27 -2.99 14.69 24.84
N PRO A 28 -3.15 15.37 23.67
CA PRO A 28 -2.35 15.08 22.50
C PRO A 28 -0.88 15.37 22.78
N ARG A 29 0.00 14.53 22.24
CA ARG A 29 1.41 14.89 22.15
C ARG A 29 1.54 16.17 21.34
N GLU A 30 2.45 17.05 21.71
CA GLU A 30 2.65 18.38 21.10
C GLU A 30 2.68 18.31 19.55
N HIS A 31 3.35 17.32 18.97
CA HIS A 31 3.45 17.11 17.54
C HIS A 31 2.10 16.91 16.83
N PHE A 32 1.07 16.44 17.55
CA PHE A 32 -0.25 16.20 16.95
C PHE A 32 -1.22 17.35 17.11
N TYR A 33 -0.87 18.44 17.83
CA TYR A 33 -1.74 19.62 17.91
C TYR A 33 -2.09 20.20 16.53
N PRO A 34 -1.14 20.40 15.59
CA PRO A 34 -1.46 20.89 14.24
C PRO A 34 -2.39 19.94 13.48
N PHE A 35 -2.28 18.64 13.71
CA PHE A 35 -3.17 17.66 13.11
C PHE A 35 -4.61 17.81 13.61
N HIS A 36 -4.81 17.96 14.92
CA HIS A 36 -6.14 18.10 15.51
C HIS A 36 -6.82 19.44 15.20
N THR A 37 -6.05 20.49 14.96
CA THR A 37 -6.55 21.84 14.68
C THR A 37 -6.64 22.18 13.20
N ARG A 38 -6.28 21.25 12.31
CA ARG A 38 -6.29 21.49 10.87
C ARG A 38 -7.69 21.77 10.33
N ASP A 39 -7.75 22.63 9.31
CA ASP A 39 -8.94 22.93 8.52
C ASP A 39 -9.05 22.12 7.22
N LYS A 40 -8.06 21.26 6.94
CA LYS A 40 -7.95 20.52 5.68
C LYS A 40 -8.84 19.29 5.66
N ARG A 41 -9.49 19.08 4.52
CA ARG A 41 -10.35 17.91 4.25
C ARG A 41 -9.53 16.62 4.16
N TRP A 42 -8.35 16.68 3.54
CA TRP A 42 -7.46 15.56 3.31
C TRP A 42 -6.18 15.72 4.10
N SER A 43 -5.67 14.63 4.63
CA SER A 43 -4.45 14.65 5.45
C SER A 43 -3.59 13.42 5.16
N CYS A 44 -2.27 13.60 5.16
CA CYS A 44 -1.30 12.53 5.03
C CYS A 44 -0.26 12.63 6.15
N LEU A 45 -0.18 11.60 7.00
CA LEU A 45 0.72 11.53 8.14
C LEU A 45 1.72 10.39 7.94
N VAL A 46 2.97 10.74 7.77
CA VAL A 46 4.10 9.80 7.68
C VAL A 46 4.88 9.91 8.99
N CYS A 47 4.68 8.96 9.89
CA CYS A 47 5.25 9.04 11.23
C CYS A 47 6.03 7.77 11.55
N HIS A 48 7.14 7.97 12.26
CA HIS A 48 7.95 6.84 12.73
C HIS A 48 7.16 5.85 13.59
N ARG A 49 7.68 4.65 13.71
CA ARG A 49 7.11 3.63 14.59
C ARG A 49 7.11 4.13 16.03
N ARG A 50 6.06 3.85 16.82
CA ARG A 50 5.85 4.34 18.21
C ARG A 50 5.58 5.83 18.34
N ALA A 51 5.36 6.59 17.27
CA ALA A 51 4.97 8.01 17.34
C ALA A 51 3.65 8.26 18.07
N GLY A 52 2.74 7.26 18.11
CA GLY A 52 1.40 7.40 18.70
C GLY A 52 0.32 7.79 17.68
N LYS A 53 0.59 7.61 16.38
CA LYS A 53 -0.33 7.95 15.28
C LYS A 53 -1.71 7.30 15.41
N THR A 54 -1.77 6.01 15.81
CA THR A 54 -3.05 5.28 15.98
C THR A 54 -3.90 5.94 17.06
N VAL A 55 -3.32 6.24 18.22
CA VAL A 55 -4.02 6.93 19.34
C VAL A 55 -4.52 8.30 18.89
N ALA A 56 -3.66 9.12 18.28
CA ALA A 56 -4.05 10.43 17.77
C ALA A 56 -5.22 10.34 16.78
N CYS A 57 -5.18 9.38 15.86
CA CYS A 57 -6.24 9.19 14.87
C CYS A 57 -7.56 8.68 15.47
N ILE A 58 -7.51 7.79 16.48
CA ILE A 58 -8.71 7.35 17.20
C ILE A 58 -9.37 8.53 17.92
N TYR A 59 -8.59 9.33 18.63
CA TYR A 59 -9.15 10.51 19.32
C TYR A 59 -9.65 11.58 18.34
N GLU A 60 -9.02 11.72 17.17
CA GLU A 60 -9.55 12.56 16.10
C GLU A 60 -10.92 12.09 15.61
N LEU A 61 -11.12 10.78 15.40
CA LEU A 61 -12.43 10.21 15.05
C LEU A 61 -13.46 10.49 16.14
N VAL A 62 -13.13 10.21 17.41
CA VAL A 62 -14.03 10.40 18.55
C VAL A 62 -14.43 11.86 18.67
N THR A 63 -13.47 12.79 18.61
CA THR A 63 -13.73 14.21 18.70
C THR A 63 -14.64 14.69 17.58
N ARG A 64 -14.31 14.39 16.33
CA ARG A 64 -15.13 14.80 15.20
C ARG A 64 -16.52 14.16 15.20
N ALA A 65 -16.62 12.93 15.70
CA ALA A 65 -17.91 12.25 15.85
C ALA A 65 -18.77 12.88 16.95
N MET A 66 -18.16 13.32 18.07
CA MET A 66 -18.90 13.95 19.17
C MET A 66 -19.44 15.33 18.79
N TYR A 67 -18.64 16.15 18.09
CA TYR A 67 -18.98 17.54 17.81
C TYR A 67 -19.65 17.76 16.44
N THR A 68 -19.90 16.71 15.70
CA THR A 68 -20.58 16.83 14.39
C THR A 68 -22.02 17.32 14.55
N GLN A 69 -22.43 18.24 13.67
CA GLN A 69 -23.82 18.67 13.55
C GLN A 69 -24.61 17.80 12.55
N LYS A 70 -23.95 16.85 11.89
CA LYS A 70 -24.57 15.97 10.91
C LYS A 70 -25.36 14.86 11.60
N LYS A 71 -26.60 14.67 11.20
CA LYS A 71 -27.45 13.58 11.72
C LYS A 71 -26.92 12.22 11.27
N ASN A 72 -26.94 11.26 12.18
CA ASN A 72 -26.51 9.87 11.92
C ASN A 72 -25.13 9.79 11.28
N ALA A 73 -24.20 10.60 11.75
CA ALA A 73 -22.86 10.67 11.20
C ALA A 73 -22.11 9.33 11.35
N ARG A 74 -21.31 8.98 10.36
CA ARG A 74 -20.58 7.71 10.31
C ARG A 74 -19.11 7.93 10.04
N TYR A 75 -18.31 7.33 10.90
CA TYR A 75 -16.85 7.42 10.85
C TYR A 75 -16.25 6.03 10.79
N ALA A 76 -15.21 5.89 10.01
CA ALA A 76 -14.51 4.62 9.81
C ALA A 76 -13.03 4.72 10.17
N TYR A 77 -12.54 3.71 10.87
CA TYR A 77 -11.11 3.41 10.97
C TYR A 77 -10.86 2.14 10.15
N ILE A 78 -10.01 2.24 9.16
CA ILE A 78 -9.78 1.19 8.17
C ILE A 78 -8.31 0.76 8.25
N ALA A 79 -8.07 -0.47 8.69
CA ALA A 79 -6.75 -1.11 8.68
C ALA A 79 -6.64 -2.07 7.48
N PRO A 80 -5.42 -2.48 7.07
CA PRO A 80 -5.26 -3.45 5.99
C PRO A 80 -6.06 -4.74 6.19
N PHE A 81 -6.08 -5.24 7.43
CA PHE A 81 -6.82 -6.46 7.81
C PHE A 81 -7.75 -6.19 8.99
N TYR A 82 -8.94 -6.81 8.96
CA TYR A 82 -9.91 -6.72 10.05
C TYR A 82 -9.32 -7.13 11.42
N ARG A 83 -8.53 -8.18 11.44
CA ARG A 83 -7.85 -8.64 12.66
C ARG A 83 -6.92 -7.57 13.24
N GLN A 84 -6.17 -6.87 12.38
CA GLN A 84 -5.29 -5.78 12.80
C GLN A 84 -6.09 -4.60 13.40
N ALA A 85 -7.21 -4.22 12.78
CA ALA A 85 -8.10 -3.20 13.34
C ALA A 85 -8.58 -3.59 14.74
N LYS A 86 -8.98 -4.86 14.92
CA LYS A 86 -9.44 -5.41 16.20
C LYS A 86 -8.35 -5.45 17.25
N ASP A 87 -7.18 -5.98 16.90
CA ASP A 87 -6.12 -6.23 17.87
C ASP A 87 -5.41 -4.93 18.32
N VAL A 88 -5.40 -3.90 17.47
CA VAL A 88 -4.66 -2.65 17.73
C VAL A 88 -5.58 -1.48 18.06
N ALA A 89 -6.53 -1.15 17.20
CA ALA A 89 -7.31 0.09 17.31
C ALA A 89 -8.55 -0.05 18.19
N TRP A 90 -9.15 -1.24 18.28
CA TRP A 90 -10.41 -1.45 18.99
C TRP A 90 -10.31 -1.12 20.48
N GLN A 91 -9.23 -1.55 21.13
CA GLN A 91 -9.04 -1.26 22.54
C GLN A 91 -8.92 0.25 22.79
N TYR A 92 -8.15 0.98 21.96
CA TYR A 92 -8.04 2.43 22.05
C TYR A 92 -9.38 3.14 21.83
N LEU A 93 -10.20 2.66 20.90
CA LEU A 93 -11.53 3.24 20.68
C LEU A 93 -12.43 3.03 21.89
N LYS A 94 -12.44 1.83 22.50
CA LYS A 94 -13.21 1.57 23.72
C LYS A 94 -12.75 2.45 24.88
N GLU A 95 -11.46 2.57 25.10
CA GLU A 95 -10.91 3.45 26.14
C GLU A 95 -11.27 4.92 25.92
N ALA A 96 -11.12 5.41 24.69
CA ALA A 96 -11.46 6.77 24.32
C ALA A 96 -12.96 7.11 24.45
N THR A 97 -13.84 6.10 24.47
CA THR A 97 -15.29 6.27 24.47
C THR A 97 -15.96 5.70 25.71
N ALA A 98 -15.20 5.20 26.69
CA ALA A 98 -15.71 4.47 27.85
C ALA A 98 -16.81 5.26 28.63
N ASP A 99 -16.58 6.56 28.81
CA ASP A 99 -17.48 7.43 29.58
C ASP A 99 -18.54 8.14 28.73
N ILE A 100 -18.49 8.00 27.41
CA ILE A 100 -19.36 8.77 26.50
C ILE A 100 -20.22 7.88 25.57
N ALA A 101 -19.86 6.62 25.37
CA ALA A 101 -20.60 5.73 24.48
C ALA A 101 -21.96 5.33 25.06
N ILE A 102 -23.01 5.43 24.25
CA ILE A 102 -24.33 4.89 24.63
C ILE A 102 -24.47 3.39 24.32
N ALA A 103 -23.66 2.89 23.38
CA ALA A 103 -23.57 1.46 23.08
C ALA A 103 -22.22 1.10 22.46
N THR A 104 -21.69 -0.06 22.84
CA THR A 104 -20.50 -0.68 22.26
C THR A 104 -20.86 -2.06 21.74
N ARG A 105 -20.62 -2.32 20.44
CA ARG A 105 -20.98 -3.56 19.77
C ARG A 105 -19.70 -4.30 19.37
N GLU A 106 -19.28 -5.25 20.19
CA GLU A 106 -18.03 -6.00 20.03
C GLU A 106 -17.97 -6.79 18.71
N SER A 107 -19.07 -7.39 18.28
CA SER A 107 -19.12 -8.19 17.04
C SER A 107 -18.99 -7.35 15.76
N GLU A 108 -19.39 -6.07 15.86
CA GLU A 108 -19.34 -5.14 14.73
C GLU A 108 -18.14 -4.19 14.81
N LEU A 109 -17.35 -4.25 15.87
CA LEU A 109 -16.31 -3.27 16.24
C LEU A 109 -16.83 -1.82 16.13
N ARG A 110 -18.01 -1.56 16.71
CA ARG A 110 -18.74 -0.30 16.57
C ARG A 110 -19.04 0.33 17.92
N VAL A 111 -18.83 1.63 18.00
CA VAL A 111 -19.26 2.48 19.11
C VAL A 111 -20.33 3.45 18.62
N ILE A 112 -21.36 3.66 19.42
CA ILE A 112 -22.44 4.61 19.18
C ILE A 112 -22.37 5.71 20.24
N LEU A 113 -22.34 6.95 19.79
CA LEU A 113 -22.25 8.15 20.65
C LEU A 113 -23.62 8.76 20.93
N PRO A 114 -23.77 9.64 21.95
CA PRO A 114 -25.06 10.22 22.35
C PRO A 114 -25.81 10.99 21.26
N ASN A 115 -25.08 11.55 20.29
CA ASN A 115 -25.64 12.23 19.12
C ASN A 115 -26.00 11.29 17.97
N ASN A 116 -26.01 9.97 18.20
CA ASN A 116 -26.21 8.89 17.21
C ASN A 116 -25.11 8.84 16.12
N ALA A 117 -23.96 9.44 16.35
CA ALA A 117 -22.81 9.21 15.51
C ALA A 117 -22.22 7.81 15.78
N TRP A 118 -21.75 7.14 14.72
CA TRP A 118 -21.14 5.81 14.80
C TRP A 118 -19.67 5.89 14.42
N ILE A 119 -18.86 5.18 15.16
CA ILE A 119 -17.45 4.92 14.80
C ILE A 119 -17.31 3.42 14.66
N THR A 120 -16.93 2.94 13.48
CA THR A 120 -16.79 1.52 13.18
C THR A 120 -15.38 1.24 12.64
N LEU A 121 -14.79 0.13 13.07
CA LEU A 121 -13.52 -0.35 12.54
C LEU A 121 -13.75 -1.38 11.43
N TYR A 122 -12.97 -1.28 10.36
CA TYR A 122 -13.04 -2.16 9.19
C TYR A 122 -11.67 -2.69 8.81
N GLY A 123 -11.66 -3.84 8.13
CA GLY A 123 -10.52 -4.32 7.36
C GLY A 123 -10.67 -3.99 5.88
N ALA A 124 -9.60 -3.52 5.25
CA ALA A 124 -9.55 -3.28 3.81
C ALA A 124 -9.54 -4.58 2.99
N ASP A 125 -9.32 -5.72 3.64
CA ASP A 125 -9.43 -7.07 3.09
C ASP A 125 -10.87 -7.45 2.73
N ASN A 126 -11.87 -6.83 3.35
CA ASN A 126 -13.29 -7.01 3.01
C ASN A 126 -13.87 -5.74 2.33
N ILE A 127 -13.63 -5.62 1.04
CA ILE A 127 -14.03 -4.46 0.25
C ILE A 127 -15.54 -4.34 0.13
N ASP A 128 -16.26 -5.45 0.07
CA ASP A 128 -17.72 -5.45 -0.08
C ASP A 128 -18.40 -4.86 1.16
N ALA A 129 -17.81 -5.02 2.34
CA ALA A 129 -18.27 -4.36 3.55
C ALA A 129 -18.11 -2.83 3.54
N LEU A 130 -17.19 -2.31 2.73
CA LEU A 130 -16.91 -0.89 2.58
C LEU A 130 -17.73 -0.25 1.45
N ARG A 131 -18.12 -1.02 0.44
CA ARG A 131 -18.96 -0.54 -0.66
C ARG A 131 -20.37 -0.25 -0.15
N GLY A 132 -20.93 0.85 -0.60
CA GLY A 132 -22.28 1.28 -0.21
C GLY A 132 -22.37 1.96 1.17
N LEU A 133 -21.25 2.14 1.87
CA LEU A 133 -21.22 3.00 3.05
C LEU A 133 -21.38 4.46 2.62
N TYR A 134 -21.88 5.29 3.54
CA TYR A 134 -21.67 6.73 3.49
C TYR A 134 -20.88 7.16 4.74
N LEU A 135 -19.87 7.96 4.57
CA LEU A 135 -18.93 8.31 5.62
C LEU A 135 -18.79 9.84 5.74
N ASP A 136 -18.71 10.30 6.97
CA ASP A 136 -18.39 11.69 7.30
C ASP A 136 -16.90 11.88 7.59
N GLY A 137 -16.19 10.79 7.88
CA GLY A 137 -14.75 10.77 8.04
C GLY A 137 -14.17 9.36 8.02
N ALA A 138 -12.96 9.22 7.51
CA ALA A 138 -12.23 7.96 7.46
C ALA A 138 -10.75 8.15 7.82
N ILE A 139 -10.22 7.19 8.60
CA ILE A 139 -8.78 6.99 8.79
C ILE A 139 -8.40 5.74 8.01
N LEU A 140 -7.37 5.83 7.17
CA LEU A 140 -6.76 4.71 6.47
C LEU A 140 -5.40 4.43 7.12
N ASP A 141 -5.36 3.42 7.98
CA ASP A 141 -4.15 3.05 8.74
C ASP A 141 -3.29 2.08 7.95
N GLU A 142 -1.97 2.21 8.12
CA GLU A 142 -0.95 1.49 7.37
C GLU A 142 -1.32 1.42 5.87
N TYR A 143 -1.66 2.59 5.32
CA TYR A 143 -2.22 2.70 3.98
C TYR A 143 -1.35 2.08 2.89
N GLY A 144 -0.04 2.05 3.09
CA GLY A 144 0.90 1.37 2.19
C GLY A 144 0.70 -0.15 2.06
N ASP A 145 0.01 -0.78 3.03
CA ASP A 145 -0.34 -2.20 3.02
C ASP A 145 -1.74 -2.49 2.46
N CYS A 146 -2.53 -1.45 2.24
CA CYS A 146 -3.82 -1.59 1.59
C CYS A 146 -3.65 -1.79 0.08
N ARG A 147 -4.65 -2.39 -0.58
CA ARG A 147 -4.61 -2.49 -2.04
C ARG A 147 -4.65 -1.09 -2.70
N PRO A 148 -3.97 -0.87 -3.83
CA PRO A 148 -3.87 0.43 -4.49
C PRO A 148 -5.22 1.08 -4.85
N GLY A 149 -6.20 0.31 -5.33
CA GLY A 149 -7.52 0.82 -5.72
C GLY A 149 -8.46 1.20 -4.56
N LEU A 150 -8.11 0.88 -3.30
CA LEU A 150 -8.99 1.10 -2.14
C LEU A 150 -9.51 2.53 -2.05
N TRP A 151 -8.63 3.51 -2.22
CA TRP A 151 -9.02 4.91 -2.13
C TRP A 151 -9.97 5.34 -3.24
N GLY A 152 -9.53 5.23 -4.49
CA GLY A 152 -10.28 5.78 -5.64
C GLY A 152 -11.58 5.05 -5.93
N GLU A 153 -11.57 3.73 -5.81
CA GLU A 153 -12.70 2.89 -6.20
C GLU A 153 -13.74 2.71 -5.08
N VAL A 154 -13.31 2.80 -3.81
CA VAL A 154 -14.17 2.42 -2.68
C VAL A 154 -14.38 3.58 -1.71
N ILE A 155 -13.32 4.13 -1.10
CA ILE A 155 -13.47 5.08 0.01
C ILE A 155 -13.85 6.48 -0.47
N LEU A 156 -13.24 7.00 -1.51
CA LEU A 156 -13.54 8.34 -2.03
C LEU A 156 -15.03 8.52 -2.39
N PRO A 157 -15.68 7.56 -3.09
CA PRO A 157 -17.12 7.62 -3.33
C PRO A 157 -17.96 7.66 -2.05
N THR A 158 -17.60 6.89 -1.00
CA THR A 158 -18.35 6.86 0.27
C THR A 158 -18.34 8.20 1.03
N LEU A 159 -17.34 9.04 0.77
CA LEU A 159 -17.17 10.37 1.37
C LEU A 159 -17.81 11.51 0.55
N ALA A 160 -18.21 11.22 -0.69
CA ALA A 160 -18.62 12.26 -1.65
C ALA A 160 -19.89 12.97 -1.23
N ASP A 161 -20.99 12.23 -0.98
CA ASP A 161 -22.32 12.78 -0.68
C ASP A 161 -22.35 13.66 0.56
N ARG A 162 -21.54 13.30 1.55
CA ARG A 162 -21.52 13.97 2.83
C ARG A 162 -20.34 14.94 2.99
N LYS A 163 -19.53 15.12 1.94
CA LYS A 163 -18.31 15.92 1.96
C LYS A 163 -17.40 15.51 3.12
N GLY A 164 -17.29 14.20 3.33
CA GLY A 164 -16.49 13.62 4.40
C GLY A 164 -14.99 13.89 4.21
N TRP A 165 -14.21 13.75 5.26
CA TRP A 165 -12.76 13.93 5.28
C TRP A 165 -12.03 12.59 5.36
N ALA A 166 -10.74 12.58 5.00
CA ALA A 166 -9.89 11.41 5.19
C ALA A 166 -8.48 11.74 5.67
N VAL A 167 -7.91 10.78 6.39
CA VAL A 167 -6.52 10.80 6.85
C VAL A 167 -5.85 9.50 6.42
N PHE A 168 -4.72 9.63 5.73
CA PHE A 168 -3.83 8.53 5.37
C PHE A 168 -2.69 8.49 6.35
N ILE A 169 -2.46 7.36 6.99
CA ILE A 169 -1.36 7.19 7.94
C ILE A 169 -0.58 5.91 7.67
N GLY A 170 0.70 5.93 7.99
CA GLY A 170 1.57 4.76 7.85
C GLY A 170 3.03 5.11 8.01
N THR A 171 3.84 4.07 7.86
CA THR A 171 5.29 4.15 7.64
C THR A 171 5.61 3.95 6.17
N PRO A 172 6.70 4.51 5.63
CA PRO A 172 7.10 4.30 4.24
C PRO A 172 7.36 2.83 3.91
N LYS A 173 6.94 2.40 2.71
CA LYS A 173 7.16 1.04 2.20
C LYS A 173 7.51 1.07 0.70
N GLY A 174 8.55 1.81 0.36
CA GLY A 174 9.01 1.94 -1.03
C GLY A 174 8.13 2.83 -1.91
N ASN A 175 8.26 2.70 -3.23
CA ASN A 175 7.43 3.38 -4.21
C ASN A 175 6.10 2.64 -4.36
N ASN A 176 5.11 3.07 -3.63
CA ASN A 176 3.77 2.51 -3.69
C ASN A 176 2.72 3.64 -3.65
N HIS A 177 1.45 3.28 -3.73
CA HIS A 177 0.34 4.23 -3.72
C HIS A 177 0.31 5.14 -2.46
N PHE A 178 0.96 4.78 -1.34
CA PHE A 178 1.12 5.68 -0.19
C PHE A 178 2.14 6.78 -0.48
N LYS A 179 3.25 6.44 -1.16
CA LYS A 179 4.22 7.44 -1.64
C LYS A 179 3.55 8.39 -2.63
N ASP A 180 2.77 7.87 -3.59
CA ASP A 180 2.04 8.69 -4.56
C ASP A 180 1.04 9.63 -3.84
N THR A 181 0.36 9.13 -2.81
CA THR A 181 -0.56 9.93 -1.98
C THR A 181 0.18 11.02 -1.22
N TYR A 182 1.35 10.71 -0.64
CA TYR A 182 2.19 11.67 0.04
C TYR A 182 2.69 12.77 -0.91
N ASP A 183 3.18 12.40 -2.10
CA ASP A 183 3.63 13.36 -3.11
C ASP A 183 2.50 14.24 -3.63
N ARG A 184 1.31 13.67 -3.81
CA ARG A 184 0.09 14.42 -4.14
C ARG A 184 -0.26 15.41 -3.03
N ALA A 185 -0.24 14.97 -1.78
CA ALA A 185 -0.55 15.79 -0.62
C ALA A 185 0.38 17.01 -0.49
N LEU A 186 1.67 16.86 -0.83
CA LEU A 186 2.64 17.95 -0.87
C LEU A 186 2.36 18.96 -2.00
N LYS A 187 1.81 18.51 -3.14
CA LYS A 187 1.50 19.36 -4.30
C LYS A 187 0.13 20.03 -4.17
N GLU A 188 -0.81 19.34 -3.58
CA GLU A 188 -2.18 19.83 -3.35
C GLU A 188 -2.30 20.39 -1.92
N ASN A 189 -3.31 21.19 -1.66
CA ASN A 189 -3.48 21.87 -0.36
C ASN A 189 -3.98 20.92 0.76
N TRP A 190 -3.30 19.79 0.97
CA TRP A 190 -3.60 18.86 2.05
C TRP A 190 -2.86 19.23 3.33
N PHE A 191 -3.31 18.69 4.45
CA PHE A 191 -2.47 18.66 5.65
C PHE A 191 -1.44 17.54 5.53
N VAL A 192 -0.16 17.86 5.65
CA VAL A 192 0.93 16.89 5.61
C VAL A 192 1.76 17.00 6.88
N MET A 193 2.02 15.86 7.51
CA MET A 193 2.91 15.77 8.66
C MET A 193 3.91 14.63 8.45
N THR A 194 5.19 14.92 8.59
CA THR A 194 6.26 13.92 8.64
C THR A 194 6.95 14.02 10.00
N LEU A 195 6.89 12.95 10.79
CA LEU A 195 7.44 12.91 12.14
C LEU A 195 8.51 11.82 12.25
N LYS A 196 9.77 12.24 12.27
CA LYS A 196 10.95 11.37 12.39
C LYS A 196 11.28 11.09 13.86
N ALA A 197 11.77 9.89 14.18
CA ALA A 197 12.10 9.52 15.55
C ALA A 197 13.20 10.39 16.15
N THR A 198 14.23 10.74 15.36
CA THR A 198 15.33 11.61 15.81
C THR A 198 14.90 13.05 16.11
N GLN A 199 13.75 13.49 15.60
CA GLN A 199 13.22 14.85 15.75
C GLN A 199 12.06 14.92 16.76
N SER A 200 11.40 13.79 17.03
CA SER A 200 10.17 13.78 17.82
C SER A 200 10.40 13.89 19.32
N GLY A 201 11.55 13.46 19.83
CA GLY A 201 11.79 13.40 21.28
C GLY A 201 10.84 12.46 22.06
N ILE A 202 10.03 11.64 21.34
CA ILE A 202 9.06 10.70 21.92
C ILE A 202 9.76 9.49 22.54
N LEU A 203 10.80 8.99 21.87
CA LEU A 203 11.68 7.97 22.39
C LEU A 203 12.95 8.64 22.93
N ASP A 204 13.43 8.19 24.07
CA ASP A 204 14.67 8.72 24.61
C ASP A 204 15.90 8.34 23.77
N LYS A 205 17.01 9.03 23.99
CA LYS A 205 18.22 8.83 23.18
C LYS A 205 18.89 7.49 23.41
N GLU A 206 18.73 6.93 24.58
CA GLU A 206 19.30 5.62 24.93
C GLU A 206 18.57 4.51 24.19
N GLU A 207 17.23 4.53 24.23
CA GLU A 207 16.38 3.58 23.48
C GLU A 207 16.60 3.68 21.97
N LEU A 208 16.67 4.91 21.43
CA LEU A 208 17.00 5.13 20.02
C LEU A 208 18.38 4.56 19.66
N GLY A 209 19.37 4.69 20.55
CA GLY A 209 20.71 4.14 20.38
C GLY A 209 20.71 2.62 20.35
N GLU A 210 19.95 1.97 21.23
CA GLU A 210 19.82 0.50 21.25
C GLU A 210 19.09 -0.01 20.00
N MET A 211 17.99 0.60 19.63
CA MET A 211 17.27 0.25 18.40
C MET A 211 18.16 0.38 17.15
N ARG A 212 18.97 1.47 17.09
CA ARG A 212 19.88 1.72 15.98
C ARG A 212 20.93 0.62 15.80
N LYS A 213 21.42 0.02 16.90
CA LYS A 213 22.38 -1.08 16.85
C LYS A 213 21.78 -2.40 16.35
N GLN A 214 20.48 -2.60 16.55
CA GLN A 214 19.77 -3.84 16.21
C GLN A 214 19.10 -3.81 14.83
N MET A 215 18.88 -2.62 14.26
CA MET A 215 18.27 -2.44 12.96
C MET A 215 19.34 -2.26 11.87
N THR A 216 19.05 -2.73 10.65
CA THR A 216 19.84 -2.36 9.49
C THR A 216 19.70 -0.84 9.22
N LYS A 217 20.60 -0.30 8.42
CA LYS A 217 20.52 1.12 8.03
C LYS A 217 19.21 1.43 7.32
N GLU A 218 18.81 0.55 6.41
CA GLU A 218 17.58 0.67 5.61
C GLU A 218 16.34 0.58 6.49
N GLU A 219 16.26 -0.39 7.41
CA GLU A 219 15.16 -0.50 8.37
C GLU A 219 15.04 0.74 9.25
N TRP A 220 16.16 1.25 9.74
CA TRP A 220 16.18 2.47 10.54
C TRP A 220 15.67 3.68 9.75
N GLU A 221 16.20 3.90 8.55
CA GLU A 221 15.79 5.02 7.71
C GLU A 221 14.31 4.93 7.32
N GLN A 222 13.80 3.73 7.06
CA GLN A 222 12.40 3.49 6.74
C GLN A 222 11.49 3.71 7.95
N GLU A 223 11.70 2.95 9.03
CA GLU A 223 10.77 2.86 10.16
C GLU A 223 10.91 4.03 11.15
N MET A 224 12.13 4.58 11.28
CA MET A 224 12.42 5.61 12.25
C MET A 224 12.60 7.00 11.63
N GLU A 225 13.18 7.10 10.44
CA GLU A 225 13.43 8.37 9.74
C GLU A 225 12.42 8.67 8.63
N CYS A 226 11.40 7.84 8.46
CA CYS A 226 10.31 8.04 7.50
C CYS A 226 10.77 8.18 6.05
N SER A 227 11.82 7.44 5.65
CA SER A 227 12.39 7.50 4.31
C SER A 227 11.70 6.54 3.35
N PHE A 228 11.08 7.06 2.31
CA PHE A 228 10.56 6.23 1.22
C PHE A 228 11.68 5.64 0.35
N GLN A 229 12.81 6.32 0.22
CA GLN A 229 13.96 5.85 -0.56
C GLN A 229 14.70 4.69 0.10
N ALA A 230 14.81 4.69 1.44
CA ALA A 230 15.42 3.58 2.16
C ALA A 230 14.62 2.28 2.00
N ALA A 231 13.28 2.39 1.96
CA ALA A 231 12.41 1.25 1.71
C ALA A 231 12.62 0.63 0.31
N LEU A 232 13.03 1.43 -0.68
CA LEU A 232 13.42 0.93 -2.01
C LEU A 232 14.76 0.19 -1.97
N ARG A 233 15.74 0.69 -1.22
CA ARG A 233 17.06 0.06 -1.11
C ARG A 233 17.03 -1.28 -0.36
N GLY A 234 16.08 -1.47 0.55
CA GLY A 234 15.85 -2.76 1.23
C GLY A 234 15.06 -3.77 0.39
N ALA A 235 14.53 -3.40 -0.77
CA ALA A 235 13.95 -4.32 -1.73
C ALA A 235 15.02 -5.21 -2.38
N PHE A 236 14.65 -6.39 -2.89
CA PHE A 236 15.59 -7.35 -3.50
C PHE A 236 16.47 -6.74 -4.58
N TYR A 237 15.98 -5.71 -5.29
CA TYR A 237 16.65 -5.03 -6.40
C TYR A 237 16.66 -3.51 -6.24
N GLY A 238 16.56 -3.01 -5.01
CA GLY A 238 16.38 -1.58 -4.75
C GLY A 238 17.54 -0.72 -5.23
N GLU A 239 18.78 -1.19 -5.03
CA GLU A 239 19.99 -0.48 -5.49
C GLU A 239 20.11 -0.53 -7.01
N GLU A 240 19.87 -1.70 -7.61
CA GLU A 240 19.97 -1.90 -9.04
C GLU A 240 18.93 -1.07 -9.81
N ILE A 241 17.68 -1.03 -9.30
CA ILE A 241 16.61 -0.21 -9.90
C ILE A 241 16.91 1.29 -9.75
N ALA A 242 17.33 1.73 -8.56
CA ALA A 242 17.69 3.14 -8.36
C ALA A 242 18.83 3.59 -9.30
N HIS A 243 19.84 2.73 -9.50
CA HIS A 243 20.93 2.98 -10.42
C HIS A 243 20.44 3.04 -11.88
N ALA A 244 19.54 2.14 -12.26
CA ALA A 244 18.95 2.14 -13.58
C ALA A 244 18.08 3.39 -13.85
N GLU A 245 17.38 3.91 -12.83
CA GLU A 245 16.64 5.18 -12.91
C GLU A 245 17.58 6.37 -13.09
N ASP A 246 18.64 6.44 -12.27
CA ASP A 246 19.65 7.52 -12.33
C ASP A 246 20.37 7.57 -13.67
N GLU A 247 20.59 6.42 -14.30
CA GLU A 247 21.20 6.31 -15.64
C GLU A 247 20.20 6.50 -16.79
N GLY A 248 18.90 6.67 -16.49
CA GLY A 248 17.87 6.84 -17.49
C GLY A 248 17.57 5.56 -18.31
N ARG A 249 17.92 4.38 -17.78
CA ARG A 249 17.67 3.09 -18.44
C ARG A 249 16.23 2.61 -18.28
N ILE A 250 15.46 3.19 -17.37
CA ILE A 250 14.04 2.89 -17.17
C ILE A 250 13.19 3.88 -17.96
N GLY A 251 12.44 3.35 -18.94
CA GLY A 251 11.61 4.16 -19.81
C GLY A 251 10.90 3.32 -20.87
N LEU A 252 10.40 3.96 -21.91
CA LEU A 252 9.82 3.25 -23.04
C LEU A 252 10.93 2.61 -23.87
N VAL A 253 10.98 1.26 -23.87
CA VAL A 253 11.94 0.46 -24.65
C VAL A 253 11.19 -0.17 -25.81
N PRO A 254 11.31 0.33 -27.04
CA PRO A 254 10.56 -0.19 -28.17
C PRO A 254 11.06 -1.58 -28.59
N HIS A 255 10.14 -2.41 -29.10
CA HIS A 255 10.48 -3.67 -29.75
C HIS A 255 11.34 -3.41 -31.01
N ASP A 256 12.44 -4.15 -31.15
CA ASP A 256 13.28 -4.14 -32.36
C ASP A 256 13.04 -5.42 -33.17
N PRO A 257 12.52 -5.32 -34.41
CA PRO A 257 12.21 -6.51 -35.22
C PRO A 257 13.43 -7.36 -35.64
N GLU A 258 14.64 -6.82 -35.53
CA GLU A 258 15.88 -7.52 -35.89
C GLU A 258 16.29 -8.56 -34.82
N PHE A 259 15.74 -8.46 -33.61
CA PHE A 259 16.05 -9.35 -32.50
C PHE A 259 14.85 -10.19 -32.09
N PRO A 260 15.02 -11.48 -31.84
CA PRO A 260 13.93 -12.31 -31.35
C PRO A 260 13.54 -11.96 -29.90
N VAL A 261 12.32 -12.31 -29.52
CA VAL A 261 11.78 -12.03 -28.20
C VAL A 261 11.80 -13.29 -27.34
N TYR A 262 12.31 -13.15 -26.15
CA TYR A 262 12.25 -14.14 -25.08
C TYR A 262 11.13 -13.77 -24.12
N VAL A 263 10.46 -14.79 -23.56
CA VAL A 263 9.39 -14.59 -22.57
C VAL A 263 9.70 -15.38 -21.32
N ALA A 264 9.58 -14.76 -20.16
CA ALA A 264 9.51 -15.49 -18.88
C ALA A 264 8.10 -15.38 -18.33
N SER A 265 7.55 -16.49 -17.90
CA SER A 265 6.22 -16.55 -17.32
C SER A 265 6.26 -17.03 -15.87
N ASP A 266 5.46 -16.39 -15.05
CA ASP A 266 5.02 -16.91 -13.75
C ASP A 266 3.52 -17.17 -13.85
N LEU A 267 3.11 -18.43 -13.73
CA LEU A 267 1.76 -18.87 -14.03
C LEU A 267 1.00 -19.14 -12.73
N GLY A 268 0.03 -18.30 -12.41
CA GLY A 268 -0.92 -18.46 -11.33
C GLY A 268 -2.36 -18.39 -11.82
N PHE A 269 -3.27 -19.21 -11.30
CA PHE A 269 -4.70 -19.10 -11.59
C PHE A 269 -5.40 -18.24 -10.52
N SER A 270 -5.14 -18.50 -9.25
CA SER A 270 -5.68 -17.71 -8.12
C SER A 270 -4.90 -16.43 -7.88
N ASP A 271 -3.61 -16.47 -8.23
CA ASP A 271 -2.71 -15.32 -8.22
C ASP A 271 -2.57 -14.77 -9.64
N SER A 272 -1.83 -13.66 -9.79
CA SER A 272 -1.54 -13.12 -11.12
C SER A 272 -0.69 -14.07 -11.95
N THR A 273 -1.01 -14.22 -13.22
CA THR A 273 -0.03 -14.67 -14.21
C THR A 273 0.72 -13.46 -14.74
N ALA A 274 2.04 -13.48 -14.68
CA ALA A 274 2.93 -12.44 -15.18
C ALA A 274 3.77 -12.92 -16.35
N LEU A 275 3.85 -12.13 -17.41
CA LEU A 275 4.67 -12.36 -18.59
C LEU A 275 5.64 -11.20 -18.79
N TRP A 276 6.92 -11.47 -18.78
CA TRP A 276 7.98 -10.53 -19.09
C TRP A 276 8.55 -10.81 -20.46
N PHE A 277 8.63 -9.78 -21.32
CA PHE A 277 9.16 -9.87 -22.68
C PHE A 277 10.47 -9.12 -22.77
N TRP A 278 11.52 -9.78 -23.27
CA TRP A 278 12.81 -9.13 -23.46
C TRP A 278 13.51 -9.56 -24.73
N GLN A 279 14.48 -8.78 -25.14
CA GLN A 279 15.38 -9.05 -26.25
C GLN A 279 16.83 -9.04 -25.78
N VAL A 280 17.64 -9.88 -26.38
CA VAL A 280 19.11 -9.84 -26.22
C VAL A 280 19.64 -9.04 -27.41
N ARG A 281 20.09 -7.84 -27.15
CA ARG A 281 20.61 -6.91 -28.16
C ARG A 281 22.13 -6.78 -28.05
N SER A 282 22.74 -6.10 -29.00
CA SER A 282 24.21 -5.86 -29.01
C SER A 282 24.70 -5.04 -27.81
N ASP A 283 23.84 -4.23 -27.23
CA ASP A 283 24.11 -3.33 -26.08
C ASP A 283 23.64 -3.90 -24.74
N GLY A 284 23.01 -5.09 -24.72
CA GLY A 284 22.58 -5.75 -23.49
C GLY A 284 21.18 -6.39 -23.56
N LEU A 285 20.57 -6.53 -22.40
CA LEU A 285 19.20 -7.02 -22.27
C LEU A 285 18.22 -5.85 -22.27
N ALA A 286 17.22 -5.91 -23.16
CA ALA A 286 16.15 -4.93 -23.25
C ALA A 286 14.84 -5.55 -22.83
N ILE A 287 14.26 -5.15 -21.69
CA ILE A 287 12.89 -5.50 -21.30
C ILE A 287 11.97 -4.59 -22.11
N ILE A 288 11.20 -5.16 -23.01
CA ILE A 288 10.40 -4.40 -23.99
C ILE A 288 8.92 -4.33 -23.65
N ASP A 289 8.43 -5.28 -22.85
CA ASP A 289 7.00 -5.36 -22.52
C ASP A 289 6.76 -6.18 -21.26
N TYR A 290 5.60 -5.97 -20.64
CA TYR A 290 5.13 -6.68 -19.46
C TYR A 290 3.61 -6.82 -19.50
N GLU A 291 3.10 -8.01 -19.18
CA GLU A 291 1.67 -8.25 -19.06
C GLU A 291 1.37 -9.01 -17.78
N GLU A 292 0.32 -8.60 -17.10
CA GLU A 292 -0.18 -9.24 -15.89
C GLU A 292 -1.70 -9.37 -15.95
N ALA A 293 -2.22 -10.56 -15.65
CA ALA A 293 -3.65 -10.79 -15.60
C ALA A 293 -4.02 -11.80 -14.50
N HIS A 294 -5.21 -11.62 -13.92
CA HIS A 294 -5.77 -12.50 -12.90
C HIS A 294 -6.88 -13.37 -13.48
N SER A 295 -6.99 -14.60 -12.99
CA SER A 295 -8.14 -15.50 -13.27
C SER A 295 -8.44 -15.69 -14.75
N GLN A 296 -7.41 -15.68 -15.60
CA GLN A 296 -7.55 -15.91 -17.03
C GLN A 296 -7.27 -17.38 -17.38
N THR A 297 -7.87 -17.85 -18.48
CA THR A 297 -7.62 -19.16 -19.03
C THR A 297 -6.34 -19.17 -19.87
N LEU A 298 -5.80 -20.36 -20.12
CA LEU A 298 -4.61 -20.51 -20.97
C LEU A 298 -4.85 -20.00 -22.42
N SER A 299 -6.09 -20.11 -22.92
CA SER A 299 -6.50 -19.57 -24.22
C SER A 299 -6.29 -18.05 -24.31
N TYR A 300 -6.59 -17.31 -23.22
CA TYR A 300 -6.35 -15.87 -23.17
C TYR A 300 -4.87 -15.53 -23.41
N TYR A 301 -3.96 -16.31 -22.83
CA TYR A 301 -2.53 -16.07 -23.01
C TYR A 301 -2.03 -16.45 -24.42
N PHE A 302 -2.64 -17.44 -25.06
CA PHE A 302 -2.36 -17.72 -26.48
C PHE A 302 -2.79 -16.54 -27.35
N ASP A 303 -4.00 -16.03 -27.18
CA ASP A 303 -4.50 -14.86 -27.91
C ASP A 303 -3.64 -13.63 -27.66
N LEU A 304 -3.19 -13.42 -26.42
CA LEU A 304 -2.28 -12.33 -26.04
C LEU A 304 -0.94 -12.45 -26.78
N LEU A 305 -0.28 -13.62 -26.73
CA LEU A 305 0.98 -13.87 -27.42
C LEU A 305 0.84 -13.65 -28.94
N ASP A 306 -0.26 -14.10 -29.54
CA ASP A 306 -0.54 -13.88 -30.97
C ASP A 306 -0.75 -12.41 -31.31
N SER A 307 -1.41 -11.66 -30.44
CA SER A 307 -1.69 -10.24 -30.66
C SER A 307 -0.43 -9.37 -30.70
N LYS A 308 0.62 -9.76 -29.99
CA LYS A 308 1.91 -9.04 -29.92
C LYS A 308 2.69 -9.13 -31.24
N ARG A 309 2.47 -10.17 -32.04
CA ARG A 309 3.16 -10.42 -33.32
C ARG A 309 4.69 -10.41 -33.23
N TYR A 310 5.22 -10.84 -32.10
CA TYR A 310 6.66 -10.97 -31.89
C TYR A 310 7.19 -12.27 -32.52
N LEU A 311 8.44 -12.24 -32.96
CA LEU A 311 9.19 -13.46 -33.31
C LEU A 311 9.77 -14.04 -32.01
N TYR A 312 9.13 -15.07 -31.48
CA TYR A 312 9.57 -15.70 -30.23
C TYR A 312 10.74 -16.67 -30.46
N ASP A 313 11.82 -16.52 -29.69
CA ASP A 313 12.91 -17.51 -29.61
C ASP A 313 12.60 -18.59 -28.56
N THR A 314 12.30 -18.19 -27.34
CA THR A 314 11.98 -19.11 -26.24
C THR A 314 10.99 -18.49 -25.27
N ILE A 315 9.95 -19.26 -24.93
CA ILE A 315 8.99 -18.96 -23.87
C ILE A 315 9.33 -19.87 -22.69
N TRP A 316 9.84 -19.28 -21.61
CA TRP A 316 10.18 -19.99 -20.38
C TRP A 316 8.95 -20.13 -19.50
N LEU A 317 8.52 -21.36 -19.25
CA LEU A 317 7.45 -21.72 -18.33
C LEU A 317 8.06 -22.10 -16.97
N PRO A 318 7.36 -21.89 -15.85
CA PRO A 318 7.84 -22.32 -14.55
C PRO A 318 8.01 -23.84 -14.49
N HIS A 319 8.87 -24.33 -13.63
CA HIS A 319 9.24 -25.75 -13.54
C HIS A 319 8.07 -26.69 -13.20
N ASP A 320 7.02 -26.19 -12.57
CA ASP A 320 5.79 -26.90 -12.21
C ASP A 320 4.74 -26.93 -13.34
N ALA A 321 4.95 -26.19 -14.43
CA ALA A 321 4.10 -26.22 -15.63
C ALA A 321 4.03 -27.61 -16.30
N LYS A 322 4.87 -28.57 -15.87
CA LYS A 322 4.80 -29.98 -16.25
C LYS A 322 3.74 -30.78 -15.47
N SER A 323 3.21 -30.24 -14.39
CA SER A 323 2.22 -30.92 -13.56
C SER A 323 0.88 -30.98 -14.27
N LYS A 324 0.26 -32.17 -14.32
CA LYS A 324 -1.04 -32.35 -14.95
C LYS A 324 -2.15 -31.84 -14.04
N THR A 325 -3.12 -31.14 -14.60
CA THR A 325 -4.31 -30.72 -13.89
C THR A 325 -5.39 -31.81 -13.88
N LEU A 326 -6.11 -31.95 -12.78
CA LEU A 326 -7.20 -32.92 -12.66
C LEU A 326 -8.35 -32.64 -13.65
N GLN A 327 -8.52 -31.38 -14.04
CA GLN A 327 -9.61 -30.96 -14.93
C GLN A 327 -9.40 -31.35 -16.38
N THR A 328 -8.16 -31.21 -16.88
CA THR A 328 -7.86 -31.45 -18.29
C THR A 328 -7.05 -32.75 -18.55
N GLY A 329 -6.45 -33.33 -17.50
CA GLY A 329 -5.50 -34.42 -17.60
C GLY A 329 -4.20 -34.06 -18.31
N ARG A 330 -4.01 -32.79 -18.67
CA ARG A 330 -2.85 -32.27 -19.43
C ARG A 330 -2.09 -31.28 -18.56
N SER A 331 -0.80 -31.16 -18.81
CA SER A 331 0.04 -30.15 -18.23
C SER A 331 0.02 -28.85 -19.06
N THR A 332 0.41 -27.74 -18.46
CA THR A 332 0.48 -26.46 -19.18
C THR A 332 1.45 -26.53 -20.35
N ILE A 333 2.62 -27.15 -20.17
CA ILE A 333 3.59 -27.30 -21.25
C ILE A 333 3.05 -28.17 -22.39
N GLU A 334 2.29 -29.25 -22.09
CA GLU A 334 1.66 -30.08 -23.15
C GLU A 334 0.68 -29.23 -23.98
N GLN A 335 -0.12 -28.36 -23.33
CA GLN A 335 -1.07 -27.51 -24.03
C GLN A 335 -0.38 -26.45 -24.92
N PHE A 336 0.80 -25.92 -24.53
CA PHE A 336 1.61 -25.04 -25.37
C PHE A 336 2.17 -25.78 -26.57
N LEU A 337 2.65 -27.03 -26.38
CA LEU A 337 3.24 -27.85 -27.43
C LEU A 337 2.22 -28.35 -28.47
N GLU A 338 0.95 -28.39 -28.12
CA GLU A 338 -0.18 -28.73 -29.00
C GLU A 338 -0.60 -27.57 -29.90
N GLN A 339 -0.10 -26.35 -29.65
CA GLN A 339 -0.38 -25.23 -30.55
C GLN A 339 0.48 -25.31 -31.80
N GLU A 340 -0.18 -25.37 -32.96
CA GLU A 340 0.47 -25.51 -34.26
C GLU A 340 0.14 -24.32 -35.18
N ASN A 341 1.07 -24.02 -36.05
CA ASN A 341 0.87 -23.13 -37.19
C ASN A 341 0.08 -23.83 -38.30
N PRO A 342 -0.47 -23.10 -39.27
CA PRO A 342 -1.18 -23.70 -40.42
C PRO A 342 -0.35 -24.70 -41.24
N ASP A 343 0.98 -24.61 -41.14
CA ASP A 343 1.93 -25.53 -41.82
C ASP A 343 2.29 -26.78 -41.01
N GLY A 344 1.69 -26.94 -39.80
CA GLY A 344 1.94 -28.05 -38.89
C GLY A 344 3.21 -27.89 -38.01
N SER A 345 3.91 -26.79 -38.12
CA SER A 345 5.04 -26.50 -37.23
C SER A 345 4.56 -26.05 -35.86
N ARG A 346 5.39 -26.24 -34.82
CA ARG A 346 5.08 -25.77 -33.47
C ARG A 346 4.98 -24.25 -33.46
N LYS A 347 3.90 -23.72 -32.85
CA LYS A 347 3.63 -22.30 -32.80
C LYS A 347 4.50 -21.55 -31.76
N TYR A 348 4.72 -22.19 -30.62
CA TYR A 348 5.48 -21.59 -29.54
C TYR A 348 6.71 -22.42 -29.15
N PRO A 349 7.91 -21.80 -29.11
CA PRO A 349 9.14 -22.49 -28.70
C PRO A 349 9.24 -22.47 -27.15
N VAL A 350 8.59 -23.40 -26.47
CA VAL A 350 8.53 -23.44 -25.01
C VAL A 350 9.64 -24.26 -24.37
N ARG A 351 10.12 -23.82 -23.21
CA ARG A 351 11.05 -24.55 -22.34
C ARG A 351 10.64 -24.39 -20.88
N LEU A 352 10.99 -25.38 -20.05
CA LEU A 352 10.82 -25.26 -18.61
C LEU A 352 12.02 -24.57 -17.98
N ALA A 353 11.75 -23.62 -17.09
CA ALA A 353 12.78 -23.03 -16.25
C ALA A 353 13.36 -24.11 -15.30
N PRO A 354 14.67 -24.08 -15.01
CA PRO A 354 15.26 -24.97 -14.04
C PRO A 354 14.70 -24.69 -12.65
N LYS A 355 14.54 -25.73 -11.83
CA LYS A 355 14.13 -25.56 -10.43
C LYS A 355 15.32 -25.04 -9.63
N LEU A 356 15.33 -23.74 -9.40
CA LEU A 356 16.33 -23.07 -8.58
C LEU A 356 15.70 -22.59 -7.25
N GLY A 357 16.55 -22.34 -6.26
CA GLY A 357 16.12 -21.67 -5.03
C GLY A 357 15.77 -20.19 -5.30
N ILE A 358 14.87 -19.61 -4.51
CA ILE A 358 14.48 -18.19 -4.64
C ILE A 358 15.73 -17.28 -4.60
N GLN A 359 16.67 -17.55 -3.71
CA GLN A 359 17.90 -16.77 -3.57
C GLN A 359 18.79 -16.83 -4.83
N ASP A 360 18.81 -17.97 -5.52
CA ASP A 360 19.57 -18.12 -6.75
C ASP A 360 18.96 -17.25 -7.88
N GLY A 361 17.63 -17.20 -7.95
CA GLY A 361 16.92 -16.33 -8.88
C GLY A 361 17.17 -14.84 -8.59
N ILE A 362 17.10 -14.42 -7.33
CA ILE A 362 17.42 -13.05 -6.91
C ILE A 362 18.86 -12.68 -7.30
N ASN A 363 19.81 -13.54 -7.02
CA ASN A 363 21.23 -13.31 -7.34
C ASN A 363 21.49 -13.28 -8.86
N ALA A 364 20.75 -14.09 -9.64
CA ALA A 364 20.82 -14.06 -11.10
C ALA A 364 20.33 -12.72 -11.66
N ALA A 365 19.17 -12.24 -11.20
CA ALA A 365 18.61 -10.96 -11.61
C ALA A 365 19.55 -9.78 -11.25
N ARG A 366 20.12 -9.77 -10.04
CA ARG A 366 21.12 -8.75 -9.63
C ARG A 366 22.35 -8.67 -10.52
N LYS A 367 22.73 -9.73 -11.19
CA LYS A 367 23.87 -9.72 -12.12
C LYS A 367 23.53 -9.13 -13.49
N VAL A 368 22.25 -9.04 -13.79
CA VAL A 368 21.76 -8.65 -15.12
C VAL A 368 21.18 -7.24 -15.12
N LEU A 369 20.71 -6.76 -13.99
CA LEU A 369 20.10 -5.42 -13.85
C LEU A 369 21.10 -4.25 -13.93
N PRO A 370 22.38 -4.36 -13.46
CA PRO A 370 23.37 -3.29 -13.60
C PRO A 370 23.73 -2.93 -15.02
#